data_042ef527e57dd2666f7c11c036f2c754
#
_entry.id   042ef527e57dd2666f7c11c036f2c754
#
_cell.length_a   1.000
_cell.length_b   1.000
_cell.length_c   1.000
_cell.angle_alpha   90.00
_cell.angle_beta   90.00
_cell.angle_gamma   90.00
#
_symmetry.space_group_name_H-M   'P 1'
#
loop_
_entity.id
_entity.type
_entity.pdbx_description
1 polymer ?
#
loop_
_entity_poly.entity_id
_entity_poly.type
_entity_poly.pdbx_seq_one_letter_code
_entity_poly.pdbx_strand_id
1 'polypeptide(L)'
;AYGTETIRPVAKITGPGNAFVAAAKKLVSGDVGIDMIAGPSEVCVVADETADPRLVAIDLMAQAEHDPLAACYLVTCDEQFAREVEAGIDILVAQSPRAEITRASLDNEGTIVVAADMAAAIEAVNTVAPEHLELHCKDAMGLLGGIRNAGAIFVGAWSSEPLGDYVAGPNHTLPTLSLIHI
;
A
#
# COMPACT_ATOMS: atom_id res chain seq x y z
N ALA A 1 -17.00 -15.23 17.55
CA ALA A 1 -17.97 -14.19 17.84
C ALA A 1 -18.99 -14.69 18.87
N TYR A 2 -19.84 -15.62 18.52
CA TYR A 2 -21.03 -16.03 19.28
C TYR A 2 -20.75 -17.00 20.43
N GLY A 3 -19.52 -17.45 20.58
CA GLY A 3 -19.12 -18.45 21.57
C GLY A 3 -19.33 -19.88 21.11
N THR A 4 -18.82 -20.80 21.90
CA THR A 4 -18.97 -22.26 21.78
C THR A 4 -19.17 -22.84 23.17
N GLU A 5 -19.22 -24.17 23.31
CA GLU A 5 -19.27 -24.81 24.63
C GLU A 5 -18.08 -24.45 25.54
N THR A 6 -16.92 -24.17 24.94
CA THR A 6 -15.66 -23.92 25.67
C THR A 6 -15.14 -22.48 25.54
N ILE A 7 -15.65 -21.69 24.60
CA ILE A 7 -15.22 -20.30 24.37
C ILE A 7 -16.40 -19.37 24.61
N ARG A 8 -16.23 -18.39 25.49
CA ARG A 8 -17.26 -17.37 25.74
C ARG A 8 -17.43 -16.45 24.54
N PRO A 9 -18.68 -15.94 24.30
CA PRO A 9 -18.88 -14.88 23.33
C PRO A 9 -17.97 -13.67 23.61
N VAL A 10 -17.53 -12.99 22.54
CA VAL A 10 -16.67 -11.81 22.63
C VAL A 10 -17.42 -10.55 22.21
N ALA A 11 -17.10 -9.42 22.83
CA ALA A 11 -17.72 -8.15 22.52
C ALA A 11 -17.09 -7.48 21.28
N LYS A 12 -15.81 -7.79 20.98
CA LYS A 12 -15.07 -7.21 19.85
C LYS A 12 -14.05 -8.19 19.30
N ILE A 13 -13.86 -8.16 17.97
CA ILE A 13 -12.85 -8.91 17.23
C ILE A 13 -11.89 -7.90 16.59
N THR A 14 -10.59 -8.03 16.85
CA THR A 14 -9.54 -7.15 16.32
C THR A 14 -8.39 -7.98 15.77
N GLY A 15 -7.62 -7.40 14.88
CA GLY A 15 -6.41 -7.98 14.32
C GLY A 15 -6.50 -8.27 12.82
N PRO A 16 -5.34 -8.46 12.17
CA PRO A 16 -5.24 -8.75 10.75
C PRO A 16 -5.74 -10.16 10.44
N GLY A 17 -5.91 -10.45 9.17
CA GLY A 17 -6.25 -11.78 8.69
C GLY A 17 -6.40 -11.84 7.18
N ASN A 18 -6.50 -13.05 6.67
CA ASN A 18 -6.70 -13.31 5.25
C ASN A 18 -8.16 -13.04 4.82
N ALA A 19 -8.47 -13.27 3.55
CA ALA A 19 -9.81 -13.07 2.97
C ALA A 19 -10.94 -13.79 3.74
N PHE A 20 -10.67 -14.98 4.34
CA PHE A 20 -11.65 -15.68 5.17
C PHE A 20 -11.95 -14.95 6.47
N VAL A 21 -10.91 -14.36 7.11
CA VAL A 21 -11.09 -13.56 8.32
C VAL A 21 -11.84 -12.26 7.98
N ALA A 22 -11.53 -11.61 6.88
CA ALA A 22 -12.25 -10.43 6.41
C ALA A 22 -13.73 -10.74 6.15
N ALA A 23 -14.02 -11.84 5.45
CA ALA A 23 -15.38 -12.29 5.23
C ALA A 23 -16.11 -12.63 6.54
N ALA A 24 -15.44 -13.29 7.48
CA ALA A 24 -16.01 -13.61 8.79
C ALA A 24 -16.32 -12.34 9.60
N LYS A 25 -15.42 -11.37 9.63
CA LYS A 25 -15.65 -10.07 10.28
C LYS A 25 -16.87 -9.36 9.66
N LYS A 26 -16.97 -9.35 8.33
CA LYS A 26 -18.10 -8.75 7.61
C LYS A 26 -19.44 -9.42 8.03
N LEU A 27 -19.47 -10.74 8.13
CA LEU A 27 -20.68 -11.49 8.49
C LEU A 27 -21.15 -11.21 9.92
N VAL A 28 -20.23 -10.98 10.87
CA VAL A 28 -20.58 -10.74 12.28
C VAL A 28 -20.65 -9.25 12.64
N SER A 29 -20.38 -8.37 11.68
CA SER A 29 -20.46 -6.93 11.89
C SER A 29 -21.88 -6.50 12.18
N GLY A 30 -22.08 -5.78 13.28
CA GLY A 30 -23.40 -5.42 13.81
C GLY A 30 -23.82 -6.28 14.99
N ASP A 31 -23.44 -7.54 15.05
CA ASP A 31 -23.67 -8.41 16.22
C ASP A 31 -22.51 -8.30 17.23
N VAL A 32 -21.29 -8.21 16.71
CA VAL A 32 -20.06 -8.06 17.48
C VAL A 32 -19.28 -6.88 16.94
N GLY A 33 -18.65 -6.10 17.80
CA GLY A 33 -17.75 -5.03 17.37
C GLY A 33 -16.57 -5.60 16.57
N ILE A 34 -16.19 -4.93 15.49
CA ILE A 34 -14.97 -5.22 14.75
C ILE A 34 -14.06 -4.00 14.73
N ASP A 35 -12.78 -4.17 14.40
CA ASP A 35 -11.86 -3.08 14.10
C ASP A 35 -12.14 -2.53 12.70
N MET A 36 -11.87 -3.36 11.69
CA MET A 36 -12.08 -3.04 10.29
C MET A 36 -12.24 -4.32 9.45
N ILE A 37 -12.72 -4.19 8.24
CA ILE A 37 -12.67 -5.22 7.20
C ILE A 37 -11.46 -4.88 6.34
N ALA A 38 -10.36 -5.64 6.52
CA ALA A 38 -9.14 -5.43 5.77
C ALA A 38 -9.28 -6.02 4.34
N GLY A 39 -8.85 -5.26 3.35
CA GLY A 39 -8.54 -5.74 2.01
C GLY A 39 -7.07 -6.12 1.84
N PRO A 40 -6.64 -6.43 0.61
CA PRO A 40 -5.22 -6.51 0.28
C PRO A 40 -4.53 -5.18 0.59
N SER A 41 -3.27 -5.24 1.03
CA SER A 41 -2.49 -4.04 1.29
C SER A 41 -2.06 -3.35 0.00
N GLU A 42 -1.95 -2.03 0.04
CA GLU A 42 -1.66 -1.19 -1.11
C GLU A 42 -0.54 -0.20 -0.78
N VAL A 43 0.43 -0.05 -1.69
CA VAL A 43 1.40 1.04 -1.68
C VAL A 43 1.34 1.83 -2.97
N CYS A 44 1.38 3.14 -2.86
CA CYS A 44 1.54 4.06 -3.99
C CYS A 44 2.77 4.93 -3.74
N VAL A 45 3.75 4.87 -4.62
CA VAL A 45 4.93 5.72 -4.57
C VAL A 45 4.81 6.81 -5.64
N VAL A 46 4.84 8.07 -5.22
CA VAL A 46 4.98 9.23 -6.11
C VAL A 46 6.43 9.63 -6.13
N ALA A 47 7.05 9.67 -7.30
CA ALA A 47 8.45 9.98 -7.45
C ALA A 47 8.70 10.97 -8.60
N ASP A 48 9.61 11.93 -8.39
CA ASP A 48 10.14 12.80 -9.42
C ASP A 48 11.60 12.40 -9.79
N GLU A 49 12.21 13.14 -10.70
CA GLU A 49 13.56 12.90 -11.19
C GLU A 49 14.66 13.00 -10.13
N THR A 50 14.33 13.45 -8.93
CA THR A 50 15.30 13.57 -7.81
C THR A 50 15.34 12.31 -6.94
N ALA A 51 14.39 11.38 -7.12
CA ALA A 51 14.34 10.13 -6.39
C ALA A 51 15.42 9.13 -6.90
N ASP A 52 15.82 8.21 -6.04
CA ASP A 52 16.63 7.05 -6.45
C ASP A 52 15.69 5.92 -6.91
N PRO A 53 15.71 5.50 -8.19
CA PRO A 53 14.82 4.46 -8.70
C PRO A 53 15.00 3.11 -8.00
N ARG A 54 16.18 2.86 -7.40
CA ARG A 54 16.43 1.62 -6.63
C ARG A 54 15.70 1.62 -5.30
N LEU A 55 15.62 2.77 -4.61
CA LEU A 55 14.85 2.89 -3.37
C LEU A 55 13.36 2.71 -3.66
N VAL A 56 12.85 3.38 -4.69
CA VAL A 56 11.45 3.20 -5.12
C VAL A 56 11.14 1.75 -5.47
N ALA A 57 12.04 1.05 -6.18
CA ALA A 57 11.87 -0.37 -6.49
C ALA A 57 11.83 -1.24 -5.22
N ILE A 58 12.65 -0.93 -4.21
CA ILE A 58 12.67 -1.66 -2.93
C ILE A 58 11.35 -1.45 -2.17
N ASP A 59 10.83 -0.23 -2.11
CA ASP A 59 9.58 0.08 -1.39
C ASP A 59 8.38 -0.59 -2.07
N LEU A 60 8.29 -0.56 -3.40
CA LEU A 60 7.27 -1.31 -4.14
C LEU A 60 7.37 -2.84 -3.88
N MET A 61 8.58 -3.38 -3.83
CA MET A 61 8.79 -4.79 -3.55
C MET A 61 8.47 -5.17 -2.10
N ALA A 62 8.72 -4.29 -1.14
CA ALA A 62 8.38 -4.52 0.26
C ALA A 62 6.88 -4.81 0.42
N GLN A 63 6.03 -4.12 -0.35
CA GLN A 63 4.60 -4.40 -0.40
C GLN A 63 4.27 -5.66 -1.21
N ALA A 64 4.85 -5.80 -2.42
CA ALA A 64 4.54 -6.91 -3.33
C ALA A 64 4.85 -8.30 -2.74
N GLU A 65 5.86 -8.41 -1.87
CA GLU A 65 6.23 -9.69 -1.27
C GLU A 65 5.26 -10.19 -0.19
N HIS A 66 4.34 -9.35 0.28
CA HIS A 66 3.39 -9.72 1.34
C HIS A 66 2.35 -10.73 0.87
N ASP A 67 1.70 -10.46 -0.26
CA ASP A 67 0.58 -11.28 -0.77
C ASP A 67 0.49 -11.17 -2.29
N PRO A 68 0.10 -12.24 -3.01
CA PRO A 68 -0.12 -12.18 -4.47
C PRO A 68 -1.20 -11.18 -4.92
N LEU A 69 -2.04 -10.70 -4.01
CA LEU A 69 -3.08 -9.68 -4.23
C LEU A 69 -2.67 -8.29 -3.74
N ALA A 70 -1.44 -8.12 -3.22
CA ALA A 70 -0.94 -6.79 -2.84
C ALA A 70 -0.84 -5.90 -4.08
N ALA A 71 -1.30 -4.64 -3.96
CA ALA A 71 -1.27 -3.71 -5.08
C ALA A 71 -0.13 -2.69 -4.92
N CYS A 72 0.61 -2.48 -6.01
CA CYS A 72 1.78 -1.62 -6.04
C CYS A 72 1.65 -0.60 -7.18
N TYR A 73 1.65 0.69 -6.83
CA TYR A 73 1.49 1.77 -7.78
C TYR A 73 2.74 2.65 -7.81
N LEU A 74 3.31 2.87 -8.99
CA LEU A 74 4.26 3.94 -9.22
C LEU A 74 3.58 5.07 -9.98
N VAL A 75 3.66 6.29 -9.47
CA VAL A 75 3.19 7.50 -10.16
C VAL A 75 4.38 8.43 -10.35
N THR A 76 4.70 8.77 -11.59
CA THR A 76 5.80 9.67 -11.93
C THR A 76 5.46 10.55 -13.14
N CYS A 77 6.21 11.61 -13.37
CA CYS A 77 6.11 12.43 -14.58
C CYS A 77 7.23 12.13 -15.59
N ASP A 78 8.10 11.19 -15.29
CA ASP A 78 9.26 10.82 -16.11
C ASP A 78 9.19 9.36 -16.54
N GLU A 79 8.99 9.14 -17.84
CA GLU A 79 8.93 7.80 -18.44
C GLU A 79 10.26 7.04 -18.35
N GLN A 80 11.40 7.76 -18.39
CA GLN A 80 12.70 7.13 -18.24
C GLN A 80 12.91 6.63 -16.80
N PHE A 81 12.52 7.44 -15.82
CA PHE A 81 12.54 7.05 -14.42
C PHE A 81 11.66 5.81 -14.17
N ALA A 82 10.46 5.78 -14.76
CA ALA A 82 9.57 4.62 -14.65
C ALA A 82 10.24 3.33 -15.16
N ARG A 83 10.93 3.38 -16.31
CA ARG A 83 11.68 2.24 -16.85
C ARG A 83 12.86 1.82 -15.98
N GLU A 84 13.54 2.77 -15.32
CA GLU A 84 14.62 2.46 -14.39
C GLU A 84 14.13 1.77 -13.12
N VAL A 85 12.97 2.17 -12.61
CA VAL A 85 12.31 1.48 -11.48
C VAL A 85 11.91 0.06 -11.89
N GLU A 86 11.27 -0.12 -13.04
CA GLU A 86 10.87 -1.44 -13.56
C GLU A 86 12.09 -2.39 -13.71
N ALA A 87 13.18 -1.90 -14.30
CA ALA A 87 14.42 -2.66 -14.40
C ALA A 87 15.03 -3.00 -13.03
N GLY A 88 14.92 -2.09 -12.06
CA GLY A 88 15.33 -2.31 -10.68
C GLY A 88 14.53 -3.42 -10.01
N ILE A 89 13.21 -3.41 -10.19
CA ILE A 89 12.30 -4.45 -9.69
C ILE A 89 12.70 -5.83 -10.25
N ASP A 90 12.95 -5.95 -11.55
CA ASP A 90 13.33 -7.23 -12.16
C ASP A 90 14.62 -7.82 -11.57
N ILE A 91 15.60 -6.96 -11.29
CA ILE A 91 16.85 -7.38 -10.65
C ILE A 91 16.60 -7.85 -9.21
N LEU A 92 15.79 -7.13 -8.46
CA LEU A 92 15.50 -7.44 -7.06
C LEU A 92 14.64 -8.69 -6.92
N VAL A 93 13.61 -8.85 -7.74
CA VAL A 93 12.76 -10.06 -7.76
C VAL A 93 13.60 -11.32 -8.02
N ALA A 94 14.56 -11.26 -8.95
CA ALA A 94 15.43 -12.39 -9.25
C ALA A 94 16.28 -12.86 -8.04
N GLN A 95 16.46 -11.99 -7.03
CA GLN A 95 17.24 -12.26 -5.81
C GLN A 95 16.35 -12.53 -4.59
N SER A 96 15.04 -12.32 -4.70
CA SER A 96 14.11 -12.45 -3.58
C SER A 96 13.82 -13.93 -3.26
N PRO A 97 13.85 -14.32 -1.97
CA PRO A 97 13.39 -15.65 -1.54
C PRO A 97 11.87 -15.83 -1.76
N ARG A 98 11.12 -14.75 -1.99
CA ARG A 98 9.68 -14.74 -2.24
C ARG A 98 9.33 -14.33 -3.69
N ALA A 99 10.24 -14.56 -4.63
CA ALA A 99 10.12 -14.14 -6.03
C ALA A 99 8.79 -14.53 -6.68
N GLU A 100 8.25 -15.71 -6.39
CA GLU A 100 6.98 -16.19 -6.95
C GLU A 100 5.80 -15.32 -6.49
N ILE A 101 5.72 -15.01 -5.19
CA ILE A 101 4.66 -14.17 -4.62
C ILE A 101 4.78 -12.75 -5.14
N THR A 102 5.99 -12.19 -5.09
CA THR A 102 6.29 -10.83 -5.55
C THR A 102 5.93 -10.66 -7.03
N ARG A 103 6.31 -11.64 -7.88
CA ARG A 103 6.00 -11.59 -9.31
C ARG A 103 4.49 -11.67 -9.55
N ALA A 104 3.78 -12.54 -8.83
CA ALA A 104 2.33 -12.65 -8.96
C ALA A 104 1.60 -11.35 -8.58
N SER A 105 2.02 -10.69 -7.51
CA SER A 105 1.51 -9.37 -7.10
C SER A 105 1.75 -8.32 -8.19
N LEU A 106 3.00 -8.17 -8.65
CA LEU A 106 3.37 -7.17 -9.65
C LEU A 106 2.72 -7.41 -11.02
N ASP A 107 2.60 -8.66 -11.46
CA ASP A 107 2.01 -8.99 -12.76
C ASP A 107 0.48 -8.79 -12.77
N ASN A 108 -0.20 -8.98 -11.64
CA ASN A 108 -1.65 -8.87 -11.54
C ASN A 108 -2.12 -7.49 -11.07
N GLU A 109 -1.43 -6.88 -10.09
CA GLU A 109 -1.87 -5.69 -9.37
C GLU A 109 -0.84 -4.53 -9.45
N GLY A 110 0.31 -4.74 -10.10
CA GLY A 110 1.32 -3.70 -10.33
C GLY A 110 0.88 -2.71 -11.40
N THR A 111 1.02 -1.41 -11.15
CA THR A 111 0.62 -0.37 -12.10
C THR A 111 1.63 0.78 -12.09
N ILE A 112 2.06 1.19 -13.28
CA ILE A 112 2.88 2.39 -13.48
C ILE A 112 2.04 3.45 -14.20
N VAL A 113 1.95 4.64 -13.60
CA VAL A 113 1.29 5.81 -14.16
C VAL A 113 2.33 6.86 -14.51
N VAL A 114 2.45 7.20 -15.79
CA VAL A 114 3.26 8.33 -16.23
C VAL A 114 2.32 9.51 -16.47
N ALA A 115 2.32 10.45 -15.54
CA ALA A 115 1.46 11.63 -15.57
C ALA A 115 2.07 12.76 -16.40
N ALA A 116 1.24 13.62 -16.96
CA ALA A 116 1.70 14.77 -17.77
C ALA A 116 2.46 15.82 -16.91
N ASP A 117 2.06 15.96 -15.65
CA ASP A 117 2.65 16.85 -14.66
C ASP A 117 2.31 16.39 -13.24
N MET A 118 2.90 17.04 -12.23
CA MET A 118 2.68 16.68 -10.82
C MET A 118 1.22 16.91 -10.37
N ALA A 119 0.49 17.84 -10.97
CA ALA A 119 -0.93 18.03 -10.64
C ALA A 119 -1.76 16.82 -11.10
N ALA A 120 -1.51 16.32 -12.31
CA ALA A 120 -2.12 15.09 -12.81
C ALA A 120 -1.69 13.86 -11.99
N ALA A 121 -0.42 13.81 -11.54
CA ALA A 121 0.07 12.76 -10.66
C ALA A 121 -0.71 12.72 -9.33
N ILE A 122 -0.95 13.86 -8.70
CA ILE A 122 -1.74 13.96 -7.46
C ILE A 122 -3.21 13.58 -7.69
N GLU A 123 -3.81 13.92 -8.82
CA GLU A 123 -5.17 13.45 -9.15
C GLU A 123 -5.22 11.92 -9.37
N ALA A 124 -4.17 11.32 -9.96
CA ALA A 124 -4.05 9.87 -10.05
C ALA A 124 -3.98 9.24 -8.65
N VAL A 125 -3.16 9.77 -7.73
CA VAL A 125 -3.09 9.34 -6.34
C VAL A 125 -4.46 9.44 -5.66
N ASN A 126 -5.16 10.56 -5.79
CA ASN A 126 -6.50 10.73 -5.22
C ASN A 126 -7.54 9.77 -5.81
N THR A 127 -7.30 9.30 -7.04
CA THR A 127 -8.15 8.31 -7.70
C THR A 127 -7.86 6.90 -7.20
N VAL A 128 -6.59 6.55 -7.03
CA VAL A 128 -6.16 5.26 -6.41
C VAL A 128 -6.60 5.21 -4.96
N ALA A 129 -6.50 6.31 -4.22
CA ALA A 129 -6.80 6.42 -2.79
C ALA A 129 -6.09 5.34 -1.95
N PRO A 130 -4.75 5.24 -2.02
CA PRO A 130 -4.00 4.11 -1.50
C PRO A 130 -4.01 4.03 0.02
N GLU A 131 -3.83 2.82 0.55
CA GLU A 131 -3.58 2.61 1.98
C GLU A 131 -2.31 3.33 2.42
N HIS A 132 -1.19 3.08 1.74
CA HIS A 132 0.10 3.71 1.99
C HIS A 132 0.51 4.56 0.80
N LEU A 133 0.80 5.83 1.05
CA LEU A 133 1.32 6.76 0.06
C LEU A 133 2.72 7.21 0.44
N GLU A 134 3.69 6.98 -0.42
CA GLU A 134 5.07 7.45 -0.24
C GLU A 134 5.37 8.58 -1.23
N LEU A 135 6.02 9.65 -0.76
CA LEU A 135 6.36 10.82 -1.56
C LEU A 135 7.88 10.95 -1.68
N HIS A 136 8.44 10.44 -2.77
CA HIS A 136 9.86 10.52 -3.11
C HIS A 136 10.12 11.69 -4.07
N CYS A 137 9.74 12.91 -3.66
CA CYS A 137 9.82 14.11 -4.46
C CYS A 137 10.65 15.19 -3.77
N LYS A 138 11.26 16.06 -4.55
CA LYS A 138 12.04 17.21 -4.06
C LYS A 138 11.23 18.11 -3.12
N ASP A 139 9.97 18.39 -3.47
CA ASP A 139 9.06 19.19 -2.64
C ASP A 139 7.88 18.35 -2.14
N ALA A 140 8.19 17.21 -1.50
CA ALA A 140 7.17 16.29 -0.99
C ALA A 140 6.18 16.95 -0.01
N MET A 141 6.66 17.86 0.85
CA MET A 141 5.80 18.61 1.78
C MET A 141 4.82 19.54 1.07
N GLY A 142 5.23 20.16 -0.05
CA GLY A 142 4.37 21.03 -0.85
C GLY A 142 3.21 20.29 -1.53
N LEU A 143 3.35 18.98 -1.75
CA LEU A 143 2.32 18.17 -2.37
C LEU A 143 1.16 17.79 -1.44
N LEU A 144 1.38 17.82 -0.10
CA LEU A 144 0.39 17.38 0.88
C LEU A 144 -0.95 18.09 0.76
N GLY A 145 -0.96 19.37 0.42
CA GLY A 145 -2.19 20.15 0.26
C GLY A 145 -3.11 19.69 -0.88
N GLY A 146 -2.58 18.93 -1.84
CA GLY A 146 -3.33 18.37 -2.96
C GLY A 146 -3.84 16.94 -2.72
N ILE A 147 -3.31 16.24 -1.71
CA ILE A 147 -3.68 14.86 -1.40
C ILE A 147 -4.92 14.86 -0.51
N ARG A 148 -5.98 14.21 -0.98
CA ARG A 148 -7.27 14.12 -0.29
C ARG A 148 -7.57 12.72 0.23
N ASN A 149 -7.05 11.71 -0.47
CA ASN A 149 -7.39 10.31 -0.25
C ASN A 149 -6.10 9.49 -0.12
N ALA A 150 -5.70 9.21 1.12
CA ALA A 150 -4.65 8.25 1.46
C ALA A 150 -4.82 7.81 2.92
N GLY A 151 -4.53 6.57 3.22
CA GLY A 151 -4.61 6.03 4.58
C GLY A 151 -3.48 6.56 5.46
N ALA A 152 -2.24 6.45 5.00
CA ALA A 152 -1.05 7.06 5.61
C ALA A 152 -0.18 7.70 4.54
N ILE A 153 0.54 8.77 4.89
CA ILE A 153 1.44 9.48 3.98
C ILE A 153 2.84 9.51 4.57
N PHE A 154 3.79 8.94 3.84
CA PHE A 154 5.21 8.89 4.18
C PHE A 154 5.96 9.91 3.33
N VAL A 155 6.62 10.87 3.97
CA VAL A 155 7.18 12.04 3.30
C VAL A 155 8.69 11.97 3.25
N GLY A 156 9.23 11.83 2.03
CA GLY A 156 10.67 11.78 1.76
C GLY A 156 11.23 10.37 1.63
N ALA A 157 12.31 10.24 0.86
CA ALA A 157 12.91 8.98 0.43
C ALA A 157 13.43 8.05 1.56
N TRP A 158 13.47 8.51 2.79
CA TRP A 158 13.90 7.73 3.97
C TRP A 158 12.73 7.41 4.91
N SER A 159 11.51 7.62 4.46
CA SER A 159 10.30 7.45 5.25
C SER A 159 9.42 6.39 4.57
N SER A 160 9.92 5.16 4.50
CA SER A 160 9.19 4.05 3.89
C SER A 160 8.14 3.45 4.82
N GLU A 161 7.15 2.76 4.26
CA GLU A 161 6.06 2.09 4.98
C GLU A 161 6.57 1.15 6.09
N PRO A 162 7.58 0.27 5.88
CA PRO A 162 8.07 -0.59 6.94
C PRO A 162 8.62 0.16 8.16
N LEU A 163 9.14 1.39 7.97
CA LEU A 163 9.56 2.23 9.08
C LEU A 163 8.35 2.61 9.97
N GLY A 164 7.21 2.90 9.37
CA GLY A 164 5.96 3.19 10.07
C GLY A 164 5.53 2.02 10.94
N ASP A 165 5.54 0.83 10.39
CA ASP A 165 5.05 -0.38 11.04
C ASP A 165 5.91 -0.85 12.21
N TYR A 166 7.23 -0.77 12.08
CA TYR A 166 8.15 -1.41 13.02
C TYR A 166 8.83 -0.46 14.00
N VAL A 167 8.99 0.82 13.67
CA VAL A 167 9.85 1.73 14.44
C VAL A 167 9.17 3.04 14.83
N ALA A 168 8.40 3.67 13.95
CA ALA A 168 7.85 5.01 14.19
C ALA A 168 6.66 5.03 15.17
N GLY A 169 6.06 3.87 15.46
CA GLY A 169 5.04 3.70 16.50
C GLY A 169 3.61 4.10 16.15
N PRO A 170 3.23 4.42 14.90
CA PRO A 170 1.82 4.58 14.56
C PRO A 170 1.05 3.27 14.71
N ASN A 171 -0.26 3.38 14.87
CA ASN A 171 -1.12 2.20 14.88
C ASN A 171 -1.40 1.76 13.45
N HIS A 172 -1.14 0.50 13.14
CA HIS A 172 -1.38 -0.11 11.84
C HIS A 172 -2.86 -0.46 11.62
N THR A 173 -3.74 0.51 11.79
CA THR A 173 -5.17 0.36 11.50
C THR A 173 -5.54 1.37 10.42
N LEU A 174 -5.18 1.05 9.19
CA LEU A 174 -5.42 1.90 8.01
C LEU A 174 -6.56 1.32 7.17
N PRO A 175 -7.34 2.19 6.49
CA PRO A 175 -8.33 1.72 5.54
C PRO A 175 -7.65 1.06 4.34
N THR A 176 -8.02 -0.17 4.07
CA THR A 176 -7.65 -0.90 2.87
C THR A 176 -8.85 -1.02 1.93
N LEU A 177 -8.67 -1.47 0.71
CA LEU A 177 -9.69 -1.50 -0.34
C LEU A 177 -10.03 -0.11 -0.86
N SER A 178 -9.08 0.57 -1.43
CA SER A 178 -9.27 1.87 -2.09
C SER A 178 -10.51 2.63 -1.59
N LEU A 179 -10.37 3.77 -0.97
CA LEU A 179 -11.49 4.57 -0.42
C LEU A 179 -12.62 4.86 -1.43
N ILE A 180 -12.43 4.48 -2.69
CA ILE A 180 -13.39 4.63 -3.78
C ILE A 180 -14.45 3.51 -3.80
N HIS A 181 -14.16 2.38 -3.18
CA HIS A 181 -15.04 1.20 -3.18
C HIS A 181 -15.90 1.05 -1.91
N ILE A 182 -15.97 2.09 -1.09
CA ILE A 182 -16.83 2.15 0.07
C ILE A 182 -18.18 2.79 -0.27
#